data_525eaa2de3d561b6f3cc364963ac9ed4
#
_entry.id   525eaa2de3d561b6f3cc364963ac9ed4
#
_cell.length_a   1.000
_cell.length_b   1.000
_cell.length_c   1.000
_cell.angle_alpha   90.00
_cell.angle_beta   90.00
_cell.angle_gamma   90.00
#
_symmetry.space_group_name_H-M   'P 1'
#
loop_
_entity.id
_entity.type
_entity.pdbx_description
1 polymer ?
#
loop_
_entity_poly.entity_id
_entity_poly.type
_entity_poly.pdbx_seq_one_letter_code
_entity_poly.pdbx_strand_id
1 'polypeptide(L)'
;LSKRNAVPGWRRALGWFTRIFRSDDVASRVTRASAGAQRPVTTGRRLVVLGASGGTGTTSVAVGLARTLAAVRNAPTALVAIDDNDDLSSRLDVAPVPPARSDLPATDFAAQMSAMTESGRIAAIRPHEDAAAMARGLGRFFAVTVIDAGQHPPAQLTSEAHAVVIVASASAAGTTAVTRTVAGLHAARTNPKTILVVLVPRLPGDEVTRHAQHLRASGITTFVLPHDRHIAGGAALHLRLAAENTQVILGELAAATMNPPDR
;
A
#
# COMPACT_ATOMS: atom_id res chain seq x y z
N LEU A 1 -5.76 -24.00 -36.71
CA LEU A 1 -5.59 -23.71 -35.27
C LEU A 1 -5.25 -22.22 -35.12
N SER A 2 -6.29 -21.40 -34.94
CA SER A 2 -6.20 -19.93 -34.80
C SER A 2 -5.55 -19.60 -33.44
N LYS A 3 -4.36 -18.99 -33.45
CA LYS A 3 -3.76 -18.36 -32.27
C LYS A 3 -4.64 -17.16 -31.89
N ARG A 4 -5.49 -17.32 -30.88
CA ARG A 4 -6.14 -16.18 -30.21
C ARG A 4 -5.03 -15.32 -29.61
N ASN A 5 -4.82 -14.13 -30.17
CA ASN A 5 -3.97 -13.10 -29.61
C ASN A 5 -4.51 -12.73 -28.22
N ALA A 6 -3.89 -13.27 -27.17
CA ALA A 6 -4.22 -12.91 -25.80
C ALA A 6 -3.86 -11.44 -25.62
N VAL A 7 -4.86 -10.60 -25.40
CA VAL A 7 -4.66 -9.18 -25.07
C VAL A 7 -3.79 -9.12 -23.81
N PRO A 8 -2.64 -8.43 -23.85
CA PRO A 8 -1.75 -8.32 -22.71
C PRO A 8 -2.50 -7.89 -21.44
N GLY A 9 -2.21 -8.54 -20.31
CA GLY A 9 -2.97 -8.37 -19.06
C GLY A 9 -3.03 -6.91 -18.56
N TRP A 10 -2.02 -6.10 -18.87
CA TRP A 10 -2.00 -4.67 -18.55
C TRP A 10 -3.08 -3.87 -19.31
N ARG A 11 -3.42 -4.26 -20.55
CA ARG A 11 -4.53 -3.65 -21.30
C ARG A 11 -5.90 -4.00 -20.70
N ARG A 12 -6.04 -5.18 -20.06
CA ARG A 12 -7.27 -5.52 -19.32
C ARG A 12 -7.36 -4.73 -18.01
N ALA A 13 -6.24 -4.54 -17.30
CA ALA A 13 -6.19 -3.68 -16.11
C ALA A 13 -6.46 -2.21 -16.47
N LEU A 14 -5.85 -1.68 -17.53
CA LEU A 14 -6.16 -0.32 -18.03
C LEU A 14 -7.60 -0.19 -18.53
N GLY A 15 -8.10 -1.18 -19.26
CA GLY A 15 -9.49 -1.19 -19.76
C GLY A 15 -10.52 -1.21 -18.62
N TRP A 16 -10.16 -1.74 -17.47
CA TRP A 16 -10.99 -1.68 -16.28
C TRP A 16 -11.00 -0.27 -15.67
N PHE A 17 -9.86 0.39 -15.57
CA PHE A 17 -9.75 1.78 -15.13
C PHE A 17 -10.46 2.75 -16.10
N THR A 18 -10.33 2.59 -17.42
CA THR A 18 -10.87 3.53 -18.41
C THR A 18 -12.38 3.44 -18.63
N ARG A 19 -13.05 2.36 -18.24
CA ARG A 19 -14.51 2.23 -18.38
C ARG A 19 -15.33 3.05 -17.38
N ILE A 20 -14.71 3.52 -16.31
CA ILE A 20 -15.39 4.17 -15.19
C ILE A 20 -15.30 5.70 -15.29
N PHE A 21 -14.32 6.26 -16.01
CA PHE A 21 -13.98 7.68 -15.94
C PHE A 21 -14.71 8.53 -16.96
N ARG A 22 -15.49 9.50 -16.44
CA ARG A 22 -16.33 10.41 -17.24
C ARG A 22 -15.68 11.79 -17.48
N SER A 23 -14.52 12.11 -16.90
CA SER A 23 -13.84 13.39 -17.11
C SER A 23 -12.41 13.20 -17.61
N ASP A 24 -11.97 14.07 -18.52
CA ASP A 24 -10.61 14.06 -19.09
C ASP A 24 -9.52 14.23 -18.01
N ASP A 25 -9.81 14.96 -16.93
CA ASP A 25 -8.88 15.15 -15.80
C ASP A 25 -8.64 13.84 -15.05
N VAL A 26 -9.68 13.09 -14.74
CA VAL A 26 -9.54 11.81 -14.03
C VAL A 26 -8.80 10.79 -14.90
N ALA A 27 -9.10 10.71 -16.19
CA ALA A 27 -8.39 9.83 -17.11
C ALA A 27 -6.89 10.16 -17.16
N SER A 28 -6.55 11.45 -17.21
CA SER A 28 -5.15 11.92 -17.19
C SER A 28 -4.44 11.57 -15.86
N ARG A 29 -5.11 11.71 -14.74
CA ARG A 29 -4.58 11.34 -13.42
C ARG A 29 -4.31 9.85 -13.33
N VAL A 30 -5.24 9.01 -13.76
CA VAL A 30 -5.11 7.55 -13.79
C VAL A 30 -3.96 7.13 -14.69
N THR A 31 -3.83 7.71 -15.88
CA THR A 31 -2.74 7.40 -16.81
C THR A 31 -1.38 7.72 -16.20
N ARG A 32 -1.22 8.90 -15.61
CA ARG A 32 0.02 9.30 -14.91
C ARG A 32 0.33 8.41 -13.73
N ALA A 33 -0.68 8.10 -12.90
CA ALA A 33 -0.55 7.22 -11.75
C ALA A 33 -0.12 5.81 -12.19
N SER A 34 -0.75 5.26 -13.24
CA SER A 34 -0.39 3.94 -13.77
C SER A 34 1.04 3.91 -14.31
N ALA A 35 1.45 4.92 -15.07
CA ALA A 35 2.82 5.02 -15.58
C ALA A 35 3.84 5.13 -14.44
N GLY A 36 3.55 5.92 -13.40
CA GLY A 36 4.40 6.04 -12.21
C GLY A 36 4.52 4.71 -11.45
N ALA A 37 3.40 4.02 -11.22
CA ALA A 37 3.38 2.75 -10.49
C ALA A 37 4.04 1.59 -11.27
N GLN A 38 4.13 1.67 -12.61
CA GLN A 38 4.78 0.68 -13.47
C GLN A 38 6.30 0.87 -13.61
N ARG A 39 6.88 1.90 -13.00
CA ARG A 39 8.33 2.13 -13.11
C ARG A 39 9.12 0.87 -12.78
N PRO A 40 10.13 0.53 -13.58
CA PRO A 40 11.01 -0.60 -13.31
C PRO A 40 11.70 -0.46 -11.96
N VAL A 41 11.87 -1.56 -11.26
CA VAL A 41 12.66 -1.62 -10.03
C VAL A 41 13.83 -2.58 -10.24
N THR A 42 15.01 -2.17 -9.81
CA THR A 42 16.24 -2.97 -9.93
C THR A 42 16.39 -3.95 -8.77
N THR A 43 15.75 -3.63 -7.63
CA THR A 43 15.74 -4.45 -6.41
C THR A 43 14.32 -4.46 -5.86
N GLY A 44 13.96 -5.50 -5.10
CA GLY A 44 12.65 -5.59 -4.45
C GLY A 44 12.36 -4.35 -3.61
N ARG A 45 11.26 -3.66 -3.90
CA ARG A 45 10.88 -2.41 -3.24
C ARG A 45 10.09 -2.69 -1.97
N ARG A 46 10.56 -2.17 -0.84
CA ARG A 46 9.90 -2.33 0.47
C ARG A 46 9.17 -1.03 0.82
N LEU A 47 7.85 -1.14 1.00
CA LEU A 47 6.95 -0.04 1.33
C LEU A 47 6.37 -0.33 2.71
N VAL A 48 6.66 0.52 3.69
CA VAL A 48 6.14 0.38 5.06
C VAL A 48 4.93 1.28 5.20
N VAL A 49 3.80 0.72 5.61
CA VAL A 49 2.57 1.44 5.94
C VAL A 49 2.40 1.38 7.46
N LEU A 50 2.36 2.53 8.11
CA LEU A 50 2.22 2.62 9.55
C LEU A 50 1.13 3.61 9.95
N GLY A 51 0.47 3.36 11.07
CA GLY A 51 -0.54 4.24 11.64
C GLY A 51 0.08 5.26 12.59
N ALA A 52 -0.23 6.54 12.42
CA ALA A 52 0.16 7.57 13.40
C ALA A 52 -0.59 7.42 14.74
N SER A 53 -1.73 6.71 14.72
CA SER A 53 -2.54 6.34 15.90
C SER A 53 -3.41 5.14 15.58
N GLY A 54 -4.02 4.52 16.62
CA GLY A 54 -4.90 3.37 16.44
C GLY A 54 -6.16 3.68 15.66
N GLY A 55 -6.66 2.68 14.93
CA GLY A 55 -7.93 2.76 14.20
C GLY A 55 -7.95 3.77 13.04
N THR A 56 -6.79 4.10 12.48
CA THR A 56 -6.68 5.04 11.34
C THR A 56 -6.90 4.39 9.98
N GLY A 57 -7.09 3.07 9.92
CA GLY A 57 -7.26 2.34 8.67
C GLY A 57 -5.95 1.94 7.99
N THR A 58 -4.87 1.76 8.75
CA THR A 58 -3.54 1.37 8.27
C THR A 58 -3.61 0.13 7.40
N THR A 59 -4.22 -0.95 7.91
CA THR A 59 -4.42 -2.22 7.17
C THR A 59 -5.22 -2.00 5.88
N SER A 60 -6.27 -1.17 5.90
CA SER A 60 -7.04 -0.87 4.69
C SER A 60 -6.21 -0.16 3.63
N VAL A 61 -5.36 0.80 4.03
CA VAL A 61 -4.44 1.48 3.12
C VAL A 61 -3.38 0.51 2.59
N ALA A 62 -2.81 -0.33 3.44
CA ALA A 62 -1.82 -1.33 3.05
C ALA A 62 -2.39 -2.33 2.02
N VAL A 63 -3.58 -2.88 2.29
CA VAL A 63 -4.29 -3.78 1.36
C VAL A 63 -4.64 -3.07 0.05
N GLY A 64 -5.20 -1.86 0.13
CA GLY A 64 -5.54 -1.04 -1.03
C GLY A 64 -4.33 -0.75 -1.90
N LEU A 65 -3.21 -0.35 -1.30
CA LEU A 65 -1.94 -0.10 -1.98
C LEU A 65 -1.39 -1.39 -2.64
N ALA A 66 -1.36 -2.51 -1.92
CA ALA A 66 -0.88 -3.78 -2.44
C ALA A 66 -1.72 -4.27 -3.63
N ARG A 67 -3.06 -4.22 -3.52
CA ARG A 67 -3.97 -4.58 -4.62
C ARG A 67 -3.79 -3.67 -5.83
N THR A 68 -3.62 -2.36 -5.62
CA THR A 68 -3.38 -1.40 -6.69
C THR A 68 -2.06 -1.68 -7.41
N LEU A 69 -0.98 -1.90 -6.68
CA LEU A 69 0.33 -2.22 -7.25
C LEU A 69 0.28 -3.55 -8.02
N ALA A 70 -0.32 -4.59 -7.45
CA ALA A 70 -0.46 -5.88 -8.13
C ALA A 70 -1.27 -5.77 -9.43
N ALA A 71 -2.37 -5.00 -9.42
CA ALA A 71 -3.21 -4.79 -10.58
C ALA A 71 -2.50 -3.99 -11.68
N VAL A 72 -1.90 -2.84 -11.32
CA VAL A 72 -1.25 -1.94 -12.28
C VAL A 72 0.02 -2.56 -12.86
N ARG A 73 0.84 -3.21 -12.04
CA ARG A 73 2.08 -3.86 -12.48
C ARG A 73 1.85 -5.21 -13.17
N ASN A 74 0.65 -5.76 -13.06
CA ASN A 74 0.32 -7.10 -13.52
C ASN A 74 1.30 -8.18 -13.02
N ALA A 75 1.77 -8.01 -11.77
CA ALA A 75 2.76 -8.87 -11.13
C ALA A 75 2.37 -9.13 -9.67
N PRO A 76 2.76 -10.28 -9.10
CA PRO A 76 2.52 -10.56 -7.69
C PRO A 76 3.18 -9.51 -6.80
N THR A 77 2.46 -9.12 -5.74
CA THR A 77 2.92 -8.21 -4.68
C THR A 77 2.83 -8.94 -3.36
N ALA A 78 3.90 -8.91 -2.56
CA ALA A 78 3.85 -9.41 -1.20
C ALA A 78 3.19 -8.39 -0.28
N LEU A 79 2.34 -8.86 0.63
CA LEU A 79 1.74 -8.06 1.69
C LEU A 79 2.04 -8.74 3.03
N VAL A 80 2.86 -8.09 3.83
CA VAL A 80 3.33 -8.59 5.14
C VAL A 80 2.57 -7.85 6.23
N ALA A 81 1.91 -8.57 7.14
CA ALA A 81 1.34 -8.01 8.36
C ALA A 81 2.23 -8.33 9.55
N ILE A 82 2.61 -7.31 10.32
CA ILE A 82 3.44 -7.47 11.51
C ILE A 82 2.59 -7.72 12.76
N ASP A 83 1.45 -7.05 12.84
CA ASP A 83 0.53 -7.22 13.96
C ASP A 83 -0.21 -8.56 13.86
N ASP A 84 -0.44 -9.20 15.03
CA ASP A 84 -1.18 -10.46 15.15
C ASP A 84 -2.69 -10.33 14.90
N ASN A 85 -3.15 -9.16 14.53
CA ASN A 85 -4.55 -8.95 14.19
C ASN A 85 -4.92 -9.67 12.89
N ASP A 86 -5.97 -10.48 12.93
CA ASP A 86 -6.51 -11.24 11.79
C ASP A 86 -7.24 -10.34 10.76
N ASP A 87 -7.08 -9.03 10.89
CA ASP A 87 -7.66 -8.01 10.02
C ASP A 87 -7.18 -8.17 8.56
N LEU A 88 -5.94 -8.64 8.36
CA LEU A 88 -5.38 -8.81 7.02
C LEU A 88 -6.15 -9.88 6.22
N SER A 89 -6.38 -11.04 6.84
CA SER A 89 -7.09 -12.16 6.19
C SER A 89 -8.52 -11.77 5.82
N SER A 90 -9.21 -11.10 6.75
CA SER A 90 -10.57 -10.58 6.52
C SER A 90 -10.61 -9.54 5.39
N ARG A 91 -9.63 -8.61 5.35
CA ARG A 91 -9.55 -7.58 4.31
C ARG A 91 -9.17 -8.12 2.93
N LEU A 92 -8.47 -9.26 2.89
CA LEU A 92 -8.11 -9.93 1.65
C LEU A 92 -9.14 -10.95 1.18
N ASP A 93 -10.09 -11.34 2.03
CA ASP A 93 -11.03 -12.44 1.78
C ASP A 93 -10.29 -13.77 1.55
N VAL A 94 -9.38 -14.07 2.45
CA VAL A 94 -8.61 -15.32 2.43
C VAL A 94 -8.69 -16.03 3.79
N ALA A 95 -8.37 -17.31 3.80
CA ALA A 95 -8.22 -18.05 5.05
C ALA A 95 -7.13 -17.41 5.93
N PRO A 96 -7.17 -17.61 7.26
CA PRO A 96 -6.13 -17.12 8.16
C PRO A 96 -4.74 -17.52 7.66
N VAL A 97 -3.85 -16.51 7.52
CA VAL A 97 -2.51 -16.71 6.98
C VAL A 97 -1.60 -17.27 8.08
N PRO A 98 -1.07 -18.49 7.92
CA PRO A 98 -0.17 -19.06 8.93
C PRO A 98 1.14 -18.26 8.98
N PRO A 99 1.83 -18.25 10.14
CA PRO A 99 3.15 -17.63 10.26
C PRO A 99 4.14 -18.24 9.27
N ALA A 100 4.87 -17.40 8.55
CA ALA A 100 5.88 -17.79 7.57
C ALA A 100 7.29 -17.64 8.14
N ARG A 101 8.18 -18.56 7.79
CA ARG A 101 9.58 -18.57 8.20
C ARG A 101 10.47 -18.05 7.07
N SER A 102 11.44 -17.22 7.40
CA SER A 102 12.39 -16.65 6.42
C SER A 102 13.58 -17.57 6.11
N ASP A 103 13.80 -18.60 6.92
CA ASP A 103 14.91 -19.53 6.84
C ASP A 103 14.64 -20.78 5.99
N LEU A 104 13.47 -20.87 5.38
CA LEU A 104 13.10 -21.99 4.53
C LEU A 104 13.88 -22.00 3.19
N PRO A 105 14.18 -23.19 2.64
CA PRO A 105 14.66 -23.32 1.29
C PRO A 105 13.73 -22.61 0.28
N ALA A 106 14.29 -22.09 -0.81
CA ALA A 106 13.53 -21.28 -1.78
C ALA A 106 12.31 -22.02 -2.35
N THR A 107 12.40 -23.35 -2.53
CA THR A 107 11.29 -24.19 -2.99
C THR A 107 10.13 -24.25 -2.01
N ASP A 108 10.44 -24.41 -0.72
CA ASP A 108 9.44 -24.50 0.35
C ASP A 108 8.85 -23.13 0.64
N PHE A 109 9.67 -22.07 0.55
CA PHE A 109 9.23 -20.70 0.64
C PHE A 109 8.27 -20.35 -0.50
N ALA A 110 8.57 -20.75 -1.74
CA ALA A 110 7.68 -20.54 -2.88
C ALA A 110 6.35 -21.27 -2.72
N ALA A 111 6.35 -22.52 -2.20
CA ALA A 111 5.15 -23.27 -1.87
C ALA A 111 4.33 -22.58 -0.76
N GLN A 112 5.00 -22.03 0.25
CA GLN A 112 4.37 -21.29 1.34
C GLN A 112 3.77 -19.95 0.86
N MET A 113 4.35 -19.33 -0.17
CA MET A 113 3.82 -18.10 -0.80
C MET A 113 2.58 -18.36 -1.66
N SER A 114 2.14 -19.60 -1.80
CA SER A 114 0.96 -19.97 -2.59
C SER A 114 -0.38 -19.55 -1.95
N ALA A 115 -0.40 -19.05 -0.71
CA ALA A 115 -1.57 -18.42 -0.11
C ALA A 115 -1.85 -17.07 -0.80
N MET A 116 -2.24 -17.15 -2.06
CA MET A 116 -2.58 -15.99 -2.89
C MET A 116 -4.07 -15.69 -2.80
N THR A 117 -4.43 -14.42 -2.95
CA THR A 117 -5.83 -14.03 -3.14
C THR A 117 -6.39 -14.72 -4.40
N GLU A 118 -7.72 -14.75 -4.57
CA GLU A 118 -8.38 -15.30 -5.77
C GLU A 118 -7.78 -14.83 -7.10
N SER A 119 -7.24 -13.60 -7.14
CA SER A 119 -6.55 -13.06 -8.32
C SER A 119 -5.14 -13.62 -8.52
N GLY A 120 -4.60 -14.41 -7.59
CA GLY A 120 -3.25 -14.95 -7.62
C GLY A 120 -2.15 -13.87 -7.62
N ARG A 121 -2.46 -12.64 -7.15
CA ARG A 121 -1.58 -11.48 -7.26
C ARG A 121 -1.07 -10.93 -5.94
N ILE A 122 -1.71 -11.27 -4.82
CA ILE A 122 -1.26 -10.85 -3.49
C ILE A 122 -0.81 -12.07 -2.72
N ALA A 123 0.45 -12.11 -2.33
CA ALA A 123 0.95 -13.07 -1.37
C ALA A 123 0.83 -12.47 0.03
N ALA A 124 -0.13 -12.95 0.81
CA ALA A 124 -0.32 -12.54 2.18
C ALA A 124 0.66 -13.31 3.09
N ILE A 125 1.40 -12.60 3.92
CA ILE A 125 2.48 -13.17 4.73
C ILE A 125 2.40 -12.63 6.14
N ARG A 126 2.50 -13.53 7.13
CA ARG A 126 2.74 -13.19 8.54
C ARG A 126 4.14 -13.69 8.89
N PRO A 127 5.08 -12.83 9.29
CA PRO A 127 6.41 -13.28 9.72
C PRO A 127 6.30 -14.01 11.06
N HIS A 128 7.00 -15.15 11.18
CA HIS A 128 7.06 -15.89 12.45
C HIS A 128 7.98 -15.18 13.46
N GLU A 129 9.06 -14.57 12.96
CA GLU A 129 10.11 -13.98 13.78
C GLU A 129 10.48 -12.57 13.25
N ASP A 130 11.67 -12.40 12.70
CA ASP A 130 12.19 -11.12 12.22
C ASP A 130 11.49 -10.67 10.93
N ALA A 131 10.55 -9.74 11.08
CA ALA A 131 9.84 -9.15 9.96
C ALA A 131 10.76 -8.39 8.97
N ALA A 132 11.88 -7.83 9.44
CA ALA A 132 12.83 -7.15 8.57
C ALA A 132 13.64 -8.16 7.74
N ALA A 133 14.07 -9.28 8.33
CA ALA A 133 14.71 -10.36 7.59
C ALA A 133 13.74 -10.95 6.55
N MET A 134 12.47 -11.18 6.92
CA MET A 134 11.44 -11.64 6.00
C MET A 134 11.29 -10.67 4.84
N ALA A 135 11.14 -9.38 5.09
CA ALA A 135 10.97 -8.36 4.05
C ALA A 135 12.19 -8.26 3.10
N ARG A 136 13.40 -8.49 3.62
CA ARG A 136 14.61 -8.59 2.77
C ARG A 136 14.57 -9.82 1.88
N GLY A 137 14.23 -10.97 2.43
CA GLY A 137 14.13 -12.24 1.69
C GLY A 137 13.11 -12.19 0.56
N LEU A 138 11.96 -11.56 0.81
CA LEU A 138 10.89 -11.39 -0.18
C LEU A 138 11.31 -10.59 -1.41
N GLY A 139 12.28 -9.69 -1.29
CA GLY A 139 12.80 -8.92 -2.43
C GLY A 139 13.43 -9.74 -3.54
N ARG A 140 13.70 -11.04 -3.31
CA ARG A 140 14.17 -11.99 -4.33
C ARG A 140 13.02 -12.55 -5.19
N PHE A 141 11.80 -12.54 -4.66
CA PHE A 141 10.63 -13.16 -5.29
C PHE A 141 9.61 -12.13 -5.77
N PHE A 142 9.55 -10.99 -5.11
CA PHE A 142 8.56 -9.94 -5.38
C PHE A 142 9.25 -8.62 -5.71
N ALA A 143 8.82 -8.00 -6.80
CA ALA A 143 9.28 -6.67 -7.17
C ALA A 143 8.83 -5.61 -6.14
N VAL A 144 7.72 -5.86 -5.45
CA VAL A 144 7.18 -4.97 -4.41
C VAL A 144 6.72 -5.78 -3.22
N THR A 145 7.11 -5.34 -2.03
CA THR A 145 6.63 -5.82 -0.74
C THR A 145 6.00 -4.65 0.00
N VAL A 146 4.72 -4.73 0.31
CA VAL A 146 4.00 -3.82 1.20
C VAL A 146 4.01 -4.42 2.60
N ILE A 147 4.32 -3.62 3.61
CA ILE A 147 4.41 -4.07 4.99
C ILE A 147 3.40 -3.26 5.80
N ASP A 148 2.35 -3.91 6.27
CA ASP A 148 1.44 -3.37 7.27
C ASP A 148 2.12 -3.46 8.63
N ALA A 149 2.60 -2.32 9.11
CA ALA A 149 3.50 -2.24 10.23
C ALA A 149 2.81 -1.80 11.54
N GLY A 150 1.48 -1.71 11.53
CA GLY A 150 0.74 -1.26 12.71
C GLY A 150 1.14 0.15 13.12
N GLN A 151 1.29 0.38 14.45
CA GLN A 151 1.62 1.72 14.98
C GLN A 151 3.09 1.88 15.36
N HIS A 152 3.75 0.82 15.78
CA HIS A 152 5.09 0.85 16.37
C HIS A 152 6.01 -0.15 15.66
N PRO A 153 6.36 0.09 14.39
CA PRO A 153 7.23 -0.81 13.67
C PRO A 153 8.64 -0.85 14.27
N PRO A 154 9.32 -1.99 14.20
CA PRO A 154 10.75 -2.04 14.46
C PRO A 154 11.51 -1.00 13.63
N ALA A 155 12.44 -0.27 14.25
CA ALA A 155 13.21 0.79 13.57
C ALA A 155 13.93 0.31 12.30
N GLN A 156 14.37 -0.95 12.30
CA GLN A 156 15.04 -1.56 11.16
C GLN A 156 14.13 -1.62 9.91
N LEU A 157 12.82 -1.90 10.07
CA LEU A 157 11.90 -1.91 8.93
C LEU A 157 11.77 -0.55 8.28
N THR A 158 11.67 0.51 9.08
CA THR A 158 11.55 1.87 8.57
C THR A 158 12.85 2.39 7.96
N SER A 159 14.00 2.04 8.53
CA SER A 159 15.32 2.42 8.00
C SER A 159 15.66 1.75 6.66
N GLU A 160 15.16 0.54 6.44
CA GLU A 160 15.37 -0.20 5.20
C GLU A 160 14.24 0.04 4.17
N ALA A 161 13.23 0.82 4.52
CA ALA A 161 12.11 1.13 3.63
C ALA A 161 12.54 2.04 2.48
N HIS A 162 12.01 1.77 1.28
CA HIS A 162 12.15 2.68 0.14
C HIS A 162 11.12 3.82 0.22
N ALA A 163 9.96 3.54 0.80
CA ALA A 163 8.99 4.55 1.16
C ALA A 163 8.27 4.15 2.46
N VAL A 164 7.94 5.15 3.27
CA VAL A 164 7.09 5.04 4.45
C VAL A 164 5.81 5.81 4.20
N VAL A 165 4.68 5.14 4.37
CA VAL A 165 3.33 5.71 4.26
C VAL A 165 2.76 5.82 5.67
N ILE A 166 2.56 7.03 6.16
CA ILE A 166 1.98 7.30 7.48
C ILE A 166 0.48 7.53 7.32
N VAL A 167 -0.33 6.69 7.93
CA VAL A 167 -1.80 6.80 7.89
C VAL A 167 -2.32 7.46 9.16
N ALA A 168 -3.12 8.51 9.00
CA ALA A 168 -3.66 9.27 10.13
C ALA A 168 -5.11 9.68 9.87
N SER A 169 -5.86 9.92 10.95
CA SER A 169 -7.18 10.55 10.82
C SER A 169 -7.04 11.99 10.32
N ALA A 170 -7.99 12.44 9.51
CA ALA A 170 -8.09 13.81 9.04
C ALA A 170 -8.63 14.74 10.15
N SER A 171 -7.84 14.96 11.19
CA SER A 171 -8.18 15.74 12.38
C SER A 171 -6.95 16.44 12.93
N ALA A 172 -7.14 17.43 13.81
CA ALA A 172 -6.04 18.11 14.49
C ALA A 172 -5.15 17.12 15.26
N ALA A 173 -5.74 16.16 15.98
CA ALA A 173 -5.00 15.12 16.69
C ALA A 173 -4.20 14.23 15.71
N GLY A 174 -4.80 13.85 14.57
CA GLY A 174 -4.11 13.08 13.54
C GLY A 174 -2.95 13.85 12.92
N THR A 175 -3.12 15.13 12.62
CA THR A 175 -2.04 16.01 12.11
C THR A 175 -0.88 16.11 13.10
N THR A 176 -1.17 16.32 14.39
CA THR A 176 -0.15 16.33 15.45
C THR A 176 0.56 14.98 15.56
N ALA A 177 -0.16 13.87 15.48
CA ALA A 177 0.41 12.54 15.50
C ALA A 177 1.35 12.30 14.31
N VAL A 178 0.98 12.73 13.10
CA VAL A 178 1.85 12.69 11.90
C VAL A 178 3.16 13.44 12.15
N THR A 179 3.08 14.70 12.60
CA THR A 179 4.29 15.52 12.86
C THR A 179 5.21 14.84 13.86
N ARG A 180 4.65 14.27 14.94
CA ARG A 180 5.42 13.49 15.93
C ARG A 180 6.07 12.26 15.33
N THR A 181 5.33 11.50 14.52
CA THR A 181 5.85 10.29 13.85
C THR A 181 6.98 10.63 12.89
N VAL A 182 6.84 11.67 12.07
CA VAL A 182 7.90 12.15 11.17
C VAL A 182 9.14 12.59 11.94
N ALA A 183 8.96 13.36 13.01
CA ALA A 183 10.07 13.79 13.89
C ALA A 183 10.77 12.56 14.53
N GLY A 184 10.02 11.56 14.97
CA GLY A 184 10.55 10.32 15.52
C GLY A 184 11.37 9.51 14.50
N LEU A 185 10.91 9.42 13.25
CA LEU A 185 11.66 8.77 12.18
C LEU A 185 13.00 9.48 11.91
N HIS A 186 13.00 10.81 11.91
CA HIS A 186 14.24 11.59 11.74
C HIS A 186 15.18 11.43 12.95
N ALA A 187 14.64 11.50 14.16
CA ALA A 187 15.44 11.35 15.40
C ALA A 187 16.09 9.96 15.53
N ALA A 188 15.39 8.93 15.09
CA ALA A 188 15.91 7.56 15.06
C ALA A 188 16.95 7.34 13.94
N ARG A 189 17.32 8.38 13.20
CA ARG A 189 18.16 8.30 11.99
C ARG A 189 17.69 7.25 10.99
N THR A 190 16.44 6.86 11.09
CA THR A 190 15.76 6.08 10.06
C THR A 190 15.43 7.08 8.96
N ASN A 191 16.23 7.11 7.92
CA ASN A 191 16.05 8.03 6.80
C ASN A 191 15.40 7.26 5.64
N PRO A 192 14.08 6.97 5.69
CA PRO A 192 13.42 6.37 4.55
C PRO A 192 13.57 7.32 3.36
N LYS A 193 13.79 6.75 2.19
CA LYS A 193 14.02 7.54 0.97
C LYS A 193 12.85 8.47 0.64
N THR A 194 11.64 8.09 1.08
CA THR A 194 10.41 8.85 0.83
C THR A 194 9.45 8.68 2.01
N ILE A 195 8.93 9.79 2.53
CA ILE A 195 7.83 9.79 3.52
C ILE A 195 6.59 10.37 2.85
N LEU A 196 5.49 9.62 2.91
CA LEU A 196 4.19 10.01 2.39
C LEU A 196 3.16 9.94 3.52
N VAL A 197 2.17 10.81 3.49
CA VAL A 197 1.07 10.81 4.46
C VAL A 197 -0.25 10.55 3.74
N VAL A 198 -1.07 9.70 4.33
CA VAL A 198 -2.46 9.46 3.93
C VAL A 198 -3.38 9.90 5.06
N LEU A 199 -4.17 10.94 4.82
CA LEU A 199 -5.23 11.37 5.72
C LEU A 199 -6.53 10.64 5.38
N VAL A 200 -7.12 10.00 6.39
CA VAL A 200 -8.39 9.27 6.27
C VAL A 200 -9.45 10.00 7.08
N PRO A 201 -10.51 10.55 6.45
CA PRO A 201 -11.65 11.12 7.17
C PRO A 201 -12.41 10.02 7.89
N ARG A 202 -12.83 10.28 9.13
CA ARG A 202 -13.67 9.36 9.91
C ARG A 202 -15.12 9.46 9.51
N LEU A 203 -15.55 10.67 9.15
CA LEU A 203 -16.93 10.97 8.77
C LEU A 203 -16.95 11.70 7.41
N PRO A 204 -18.05 11.55 6.64
CA PRO A 204 -18.29 12.40 5.49
C PRO A 204 -18.36 13.88 5.93
N GLY A 205 -17.63 14.76 5.24
CA GLY A 205 -17.64 16.20 5.52
C GLY A 205 -16.58 16.70 6.50
N ASP A 206 -15.68 15.84 7.02
CA ASP A 206 -14.53 16.27 7.81
C ASP A 206 -13.72 17.35 7.06
N GLU A 207 -13.18 18.35 7.79
CA GLU A 207 -12.35 19.43 7.24
C GLU A 207 -10.97 18.94 6.76
N VAL A 208 -10.97 17.94 5.89
CA VAL A 208 -9.75 17.23 5.46
C VAL A 208 -8.80 18.14 4.71
N THR A 209 -9.34 19.06 3.89
CA THR A 209 -8.56 19.96 3.03
C THR A 209 -7.63 20.85 3.85
N ARG A 210 -8.11 21.41 4.97
CA ARG A 210 -7.33 22.26 5.87
C ARG A 210 -6.17 21.50 6.50
N HIS A 211 -6.40 20.27 6.96
CA HIS A 211 -5.36 19.42 7.54
C HIS A 211 -4.32 19.00 6.50
N ALA A 212 -4.76 18.64 5.30
CA ALA A 212 -3.84 18.32 4.21
C ALA A 212 -2.99 19.52 3.78
N GLN A 213 -3.58 20.71 3.68
CA GLN A 213 -2.84 21.94 3.37
C GLN A 213 -1.79 22.26 4.43
N HIS A 214 -2.11 22.12 5.71
CA HIS A 214 -1.17 22.34 6.80
C HIS A 214 0.06 21.42 6.70
N LEU A 215 -0.14 20.12 6.46
CA LEU A 215 0.97 19.17 6.29
C LEU A 215 1.79 19.46 5.02
N ARG A 216 1.13 19.80 3.92
CA ARG A 216 1.82 20.18 2.67
C ARG A 216 2.65 21.44 2.82
N ALA A 217 2.13 22.45 3.56
CA ALA A 217 2.88 23.66 3.89
C ALA A 217 4.15 23.37 4.71
N SER A 218 4.16 22.27 5.46
CA SER A 218 5.35 21.77 6.18
C SER A 218 6.25 20.86 5.30
N GLY A 219 6.05 20.84 3.99
CA GLY A 219 6.87 20.05 3.05
C GLY A 219 6.52 18.56 3.01
N ILE A 220 5.43 18.12 3.65
CA ILE A 220 5.06 16.71 3.71
C ILE A 220 4.11 16.35 2.56
N THR A 221 4.50 15.43 1.70
CA THR A 221 3.63 14.93 0.62
C THR A 221 2.43 14.21 1.22
N THR A 222 1.24 14.78 1.03
CA THR A 222 0.01 14.33 1.69
C THR A 222 -1.07 14.00 0.68
N PHE A 223 -1.61 12.80 0.80
CA PHE A 223 -2.80 12.29 0.09
C PHE A 223 -4.01 12.34 1.01
N VAL A 224 -5.17 12.55 0.44
CA VAL A 224 -6.45 12.47 1.15
C VAL A 224 -7.22 11.30 0.57
N LEU A 225 -7.39 10.24 1.35
CA LEU A 225 -8.24 9.13 0.96
C LEU A 225 -9.69 9.53 1.31
N PRO A 226 -10.61 9.61 0.33
CA PRO A 226 -11.98 10.02 0.61
C PRO A 226 -12.68 8.98 1.51
N HIS A 227 -13.74 9.42 2.21
CA HIS A 227 -14.58 8.48 2.94
C HIS A 227 -15.26 7.52 1.94
N ASP A 228 -14.96 6.26 2.06
CA ASP A 228 -15.47 5.20 1.20
C ASP A 228 -16.21 4.16 2.04
N ARG A 229 -17.50 3.97 1.77
CA ARG A 229 -18.37 3.06 2.53
C ARG A 229 -17.90 1.61 2.44
N HIS A 230 -17.37 1.20 1.28
CA HIS A 230 -16.85 -0.15 1.08
C HIS A 230 -15.62 -0.39 1.96
N ILE A 231 -14.70 0.59 2.01
CA ILE A 231 -13.51 0.50 2.86
C ILE A 231 -13.88 0.60 4.34
N ALA A 232 -14.76 1.53 4.71
CA ALA A 232 -15.17 1.76 6.09
C ALA A 232 -15.97 0.59 6.69
N GLY A 233 -16.63 -0.20 5.85
CA GLY A 233 -17.44 -1.35 6.29
C GLY A 233 -16.67 -2.51 6.91
N GLY A 234 -15.33 -2.50 6.84
CA GLY A 234 -14.50 -3.51 7.50
C GLY A 234 -14.42 -4.86 6.77
N ALA A 235 -15.23 -5.09 5.76
CA ALA A 235 -15.21 -6.31 4.95
C ALA A 235 -14.03 -6.36 3.97
N ALA A 236 -13.97 -7.41 3.16
CA ALA A 236 -12.97 -7.60 2.12
C ALA A 236 -12.86 -6.36 1.20
N LEU A 237 -11.64 -5.88 0.99
CA LEU A 237 -11.40 -4.68 0.20
C LEU A 237 -11.23 -5.06 -1.27
N HIS A 238 -12.29 -4.94 -2.05
CA HIS A 238 -12.22 -5.12 -3.50
C HIS A 238 -12.13 -3.76 -4.20
N LEU A 239 -11.04 -3.48 -4.90
CA LEU A 239 -10.84 -2.18 -5.59
C LEU A 239 -11.98 -1.81 -6.53
N ARG A 240 -12.57 -2.80 -7.21
CA ARG A 240 -13.72 -2.59 -8.13
C ARG A 240 -14.99 -2.05 -7.44
N LEU A 241 -15.10 -2.25 -6.12
CA LEU A 241 -16.25 -1.77 -5.32
C LEU A 241 -15.95 -0.45 -4.61
N ALA A 242 -14.68 -0.05 -4.56
CA ALA A 242 -14.29 1.24 -4.01
C ALA A 242 -14.74 2.38 -4.93
N ALA A 243 -15.04 3.53 -4.35
CA ALA A 243 -15.41 4.72 -5.09
C ALA A 243 -14.28 5.14 -6.06
N GLU A 244 -14.65 5.75 -7.19
CA GLU A 244 -13.73 6.20 -8.23
C GLU A 244 -12.57 7.05 -7.66
N ASN A 245 -12.91 8.06 -6.86
CA ASN A 245 -11.90 8.93 -6.24
C ASN A 245 -10.96 8.15 -5.34
N THR A 246 -11.44 7.13 -4.62
CA THR A 246 -10.61 6.25 -3.79
C THR A 246 -9.60 5.49 -4.65
N GLN A 247 -10.05 4.93 -5.78
CA GLN A 247 -9.18 4.21 -6.70
C GLN A 247 -8.10 5.12 -7.30
N VAL A 248 -8.47 6.35 -7.68
CA VAL A 248 -7.52 7.35 -8.19
C VAL A 248 -6.45 7.67 -7.16
N ILE A 249 -6.85 7.98 -5.93
CA ILE A 249 -5.89 8.31 -4.85
C ILE A 249 -4.98 7.13 -4.51
N LEU A 250 -5.49 5.90 -4.47
CA LEU A 250 -4.66 4.72 -4.28
C LEU A 250 -3.67 4.53 -5.45
N GLY A 251 -4.08 4.83 -6.68
CA GLY A 251 -3.20 4.84 -7.85
C GLY A 251 -2.09 5.87 -7.73
N GLU A 252 -2.43 7.11 -7.36
CA GLU A 252 -1.46 8.19 -7.16
C GLU A 252 -0.49 7.88 -6.00
N LEU A 253 -0.99 7.31 -4.91
CA LEU A 253 -0.17 6.82 -3.80
C LEU A 253 0.80 5.73 -4.27
N ALA A 254 0.31 4.75 -5.03
CA ALA A 254 1.14 3.70 -5.61
C ALA A 254 2.26 4.28 -6.49
N ALA A 255 1.93 5.25 -7.35
CA ALA A 255 2.92 5.95 -8.18
C ALA A 255 3.97 6.66 -7.33
N ALA A 256 3.54 7.38 -6.28
CA ALA A 256 4.45 8.11 -5.39
C ALA A 256 5.40 7.18 -4.64
N THR A 257 4.92 6.00 -4.19
CA THR A 257 5.77 5.01 -3.53
C THR A 257 6.81 4.38 -4.47
N MET A 258 6.56 4.39 -5.77
CA MET A 258 7.46 3.85 -6.79
C MET A 258 8.45 4.88 -7.33
N ASN A 259 8.25 6.17 -7.06
CA ASN A 259 9.21 7.20 -7.45
C ASN A 259 10.47 7.13 -6.57
N PRO A 260 11.68 7.19 -7.16
CA PRO A 260 12.85 7.49 -6.37
C PRO A 260 12.69 8.91 -5.80
N PRO A 261 13.27 9.20 -4.61
CA PRO A 261 13.34 10.59 -4.15
C PRO A 261 14.09 11.41 -5.21
N ASP A 262 13.61 12.61 -5.50
CA ASP A 262 14.36 13.56 -6.30
C ASP A 262 15.73 13.77 -5.63
N ARG A 263 16.79 13.56 -6.40
CA ARG A 263 18.18 13.74 -5.94
C ARG A 263 18.50 15.21 -5.90
#